data_392b5fdf9c055855eabe8fb680d638bd
#
_entry.id   392b5fdf9c055855eabe8fb680d638bd
#
_cell.length_a   1.000
_cell.length_b   1.000
_cell.length_c   1.000
_cell.angle_alpha   90.00
_cell.angle_beta   90.00
_cell.angle_gamma   90.00
#
_symmetry.space_group_name_H-M   'P 1'
#
loop_
_entity.id
_entity.type
_entity.pdbx_description
1 polymer ?
#
loop_
_entity_poly.entity_id
_entity_poly.type
_entity_poly.pdbx_seq_one_letter_code
_entity_poly.pdbx_strand_id
1 'polypeptide(L)'
;MNSRIFFTDARKRIEGQVKDLINSSPDFLSKNTAQSPRAAGDAIQDLVSDKFANILGDACAEYSASFARRAMADLAFKDVDGLYYVVDVKTHRADTKFNMPNLTSVERLARFYEDDTNYFAILMIGYEVQATKAVVSKVTFAPLEFLGWNCLTIGALGWGQIQIANSNYISIKEGYSRKKWMIEFCDVMLEFYPKEIAKIGDRIKRFEAVKTFWLTKPND
;
A
#
# COMPACT_ATOMS: atom_id res chain seq x y z
N MET A 1 -9.45 -1.65 20.78
CA MET A 1 -8.25 -1.14 21.51
C MET A 1 -7.44 -0.28 20.54
N ASN A 2 -6.90 0.88 21.00
CA ASN A 2 -6.10 1.72 20.10
C ASN A 2 -4.65 1.25 20.09
N SER A 3 -4.06 1.18 18.89
CA SER A 3 -2.66 0.83 18.69
C SER A 3 -1.71 1.83 19.36
N ARG A 4 -0.84 1.37 20.25
CA ARG A 4 0.21 2.24 20.81
C ARG A 4 1.19 2.72 19.75
N ILE A 5 1.36 1.97 18.67
CA ILE A 5 2.26 2.36 17.57
C ILE A 5 1.75 3.63 16.89
N PHE A 6 0.44 3.70 16.59
CA PHE A 6 -0.12 4.79 15.77
C PHE A 6 -0.67 5.97 16.57
N PHE A 7 -0.95 5.77 17.86
CA PHE A 7 -1.54 6.80 18.71
C PHE A 7 -0.57 7.34 19.78
N THR A 8 0.76 7.06 19.61
CA THR A 8 1.83 7.63 20.43
C THR A 8 3.00 8.09 19.54
N ASP A 9 4.09 8.57 20.15
CA ASP A 9 5.31 8.95 19.44
C ASP A 9 6.08 7.76 18.83
N ALA A 10 5.67 6.50 19.11
CA ALA A 10 6.31 5.31 18.55
C ALA A 10 6.33 5.33 17.01
N ARG A 11 5.26 5.81 16.38
CA ARG A 11 5.19 5.99 14.93
C ARG A 11 6.33 6.84 14.39
N LYS A 12 6.53 8.04 14.96
CA LYS A 12 7.59 8.98 14.54
C LYS A 12 8.97 8.40 14.76
N ARG A 13 9.17 7.67 15.86
CA ARG A 13 10.41 6.93 16.13
C ARG A 13 10.68 5.90 15.03
N ILE A 14 9.69 5.09 14.66
CA ILE A 14 9.81 4.08 13.60
C ILE A 14 10.12 4.75 12.25
N GLU A 15 9.42 5.81 11.88
CA GLU A 15 9.67 6.59 10.67
C GLU A 15 11.12 7.12 10.62
N GLY A 16 11.63 7.65 11.73
CA GLY A 16 13.02 8.11 11.86
C GLY A 16 14.02 6.96 11.70
N GLN A 17 13.81 5.83 12.38
CA GLN A 17 14.69 4.68 12.31
C GLN A 17 14.74 4.04 10.91
N VAL A 18 13.60 3.97 10.19
CA VAL A 18 13.57 3.52 8.79
C VAL A 18 14.39 4.47 7.91
N LYS A 19 14.21 5.78 8.08
CA LYS A 19 14.99 6.78 7.34
C LYS A 19 16.48 6.65 7.61
N ASP A 20 16.88 6.53 8.88
CA ASP A 20 18.27 6.42 9.30
C ASP A 20 18.90 5.11 8.80
N LEU A 21 18.16 3.99 8.86
CA LEU A 21 18.60 2.71 8.33
C LEU A 21 19.02 2.83 6.85
N ILE A 22 18.16 3.40 6.01
CA ILE A 22 18.42 3.47 4.58
C ILE A 22 19.54 4.48 4.29
N ASN A 23 19.52 5.64 4.94
CA ASN A 23 20.51 6.72 4.72
C ASN A 23 21.89 6.35 5.21
N SER A 24 22.02 5.51 6.25
CA SER A 24 23.30 5.03 6.78
C SER A 24 23.82 3.77 6.10
N SER A 25 22.98 3.10 5.31
CA SER A 25 23.39 1.91 4.57
C SER A 25 24.42 2.29 3.49
N PRO A 26 25.50 1.50 3.33
CA PRO A 26 26.42 1.70 2.24
C PRO A 26 25.71 1.56 0.88
N ASP A 27 26.43 1.85 -0.21
CA ASP A 27 25.93 1.75 -1.58
C ASP A 27 25.41 0.32 -1.87
N PHE A 28 24.13 0.08 -1.60
CA PHE A 28 23.49 -1.23 -1.78
C PHE A 28 22.81 -1.38 -3.14
N LEU A 29 22.68 -0.28 -3.90
CA LEU A 29 22.18 -0.31 -5.26
C LEU A 29 23.33 -0.58 -6.23
N SER A 30 23.17 -1.57 -7.13
CA SER A 30 24.03 -1.66 -8.31
C SER A 30 23.75 -0.48 -9.26
N LYS A 31 24.66 -0.21 -10.20
CA LYS A 31 24.43 0.82 -11.23
C LYS A 31 23.12 0.58 -12.00
N ASN A 32 22.83 -0.67 -12.34
CA ASN A 32 21.60 -1.04 -13.06
C ASN A 32 20.35 -0.88 -12.17
N THR A 33 20.44 -1.26 -10.89
CA THR A 33 19.36 -1.10 -9.92
C THR A 33 19.04 0.37 -9.71
N ALA A 34 20.07 1.22 -9.58
CA ALA A 34 19.92 2.66 -9.38
C ALA A 34 19.18 3.37 -10.54
N GLN A 35 19.30 2.85 -11.77
CA GLN A 35 18.62 3.40 -12.95
C GLN A 35 17.14 3.01 -13.03
N SER A 36 16.74 1.91 -12.41
CA SER A 36 15.35 1.40 -12.43
C SER A 36 14.61 1.78 -11.15
N PRO A 37 13.57 2.64 -11.20
CA PRO A 37 12.78 2.98 -10.01
C PRO A 37 12.18 1.75 -9.33
N ARG A 38 11.75 0.74 -10.12
CA ARG A 38 11.22 -0.51 -9.60
C ARG A 38 12.28 -1.31 -8.84
N ALA A 39 13.44 -1.57 -9.49
CA ALA A 39 14.50 -2.36 -8.85
C ALA A 39 15.09 -1.66 -7.62
N ALA A 40 15.21 -0.33 -7.64
CA ALA A 40 15.63 0.44 -6.46
C ALA A 40 14.58 0.34 -5.33
N GLY A 41 13.31 0.41 -5.70
CA GLY A 41 12.20 0.23 -4.76
C GLY A 41 12.20 -1.15 -4.10
N ASP A 42 12.37 -2.21 -4.89
CA ASP A 42 12.44 -3.59 -4.42
C ASP A 42 13.64 -3.77 -3.45
N ALA A 43 14.81 -3.23 -3.78
CA ALA A 43 16.00 -3.28 -2.91
C ALA A 43 15.81 -2.53 -1.57
N ILE A 44 15.13 -1.38 -1.60
CA ILE A 44 14.77 -0.64 -0.38
C ILE A 44 13.80 -1.46 0.47
N GLN A 45 12.80 -2.06 -0.14
CA GLN A 45 11.81 -2.91 0.54
C GLN A 45 12.48 -4.11 1.21
N ASP A 46 13.38 -4.80 0.52
CA ASP A 46 14.14 -5.94 1.07
C ASP A 46 14.96 -5.51 2.29
N LEU A 47 15.73 -4.41 2.18
CA LEU A 47 16.53 -3.87 3.28
C LEU A 47 15.68 -3.56 4.52
N VAL A 48 14.51 -2.93 4.32
CA VAL A 48 13.59 -2.61 5.41
C VAL A 48 13.00 -3.87 6.00
N SER A 49 12.56 -4.82 5.17
CA SER A 49 11.94 -6.08 5.61
C SER A 49 12.86 -6.87 6.53
N ASP A 50 14.16 -6.93 6.20
CA ASP A 50 15.17 -7.64 6.99
C ASP A 50 15.41 -7.02 8.39
N LYS A 51 15.17 -5.73 8.54
CA LYS A 51 15.50 -4.98 9.75
C LYS A 51 14.29 -4.45 10.52
N PHE A 52 13.08 -4.61 9.99
CA PHE A 52 11.89 -3.97 10.55
C PHE A 52 11.54 -4.47 11.96
N ALA A 53 11.77 -5.76 12.24
CA ALA A 53 11.60 -6.29 13.60
C ALA A 53 12.49 -5.58 14.62
N ASN A 54 13.75 -5.30 14.26
CA ASN A 54 14.69 -4.58 15.12
C ASN A 54 14.23 -3.10 15.32
N ILE A 55 13.67 -2.49 14.28
CA ILE A 55 13.11 -1.13 14.35
C ILE A 55 11.91 -1.08 15.29
N LEU A 56 11.04 -2.07 15.25
CA LEU A 56 9.90 -2.19 16.17
C LEU A 56 10.36 -2.38 17.62
N GLY A 57 11.48 -3.14 17.83
CA GLY A 57 12.05 -3.41 19.14
C GLY A 57 11.04 -4.08 20.09
N ASP A 58 10.97 -3.60 21.33
CA ASP A 58 10.11 -4.16 22.38
C ASP A 58 8.59 -4.01 22.07
N ALA A 59 8.20 -3.24 21.08
CA ALA A 59 6.82 -3.16 20.65
C ALA A 59 6.36 -4.39 19.84
N CYS A 60 7.29 -5.22 19.34
CA CYS A 60 7.02 -6.38 18.51
C CYS A 60 7.09 -7.66 19.36
N ALA A 61 5.96 -8.35 19.51
CA ALA A 61 5.91 -9.65 20.15
C ALA A 61 6.21 -10.79 19.17
N GLU A 62 5.74 -10.66 17.91
CA GLU A 62 5.92 -11.68 16.89
C GLU A 62 6.08 -10.99 15.52
N TYR A 63 7.13 -11.36 14.77
CA TYR A 63 7.38 -10.84 13.41
C TYR A 63 7.45 -11.98 12.41
N SER A 64 6.80 -11.82 11.27
CA SER A 64 6.87 -12.82 10.21
C SER A 64 6.75 -12.20 8.82
N ALA A 65 7.84 -12.22 8.08
CA ALA A 65 7.85 -11.90 6.65
C ALA A 65 7.11 -12.99 5.81
N SER A 66 6.95 -14.21 6.32
CA SER A 66 6.26 -15.30 5.61
C SER A 66 4.73 -15.22 5.74
N PHE A 67 4.21 -14.68 6.85
CA PHE A 67 2.77 -14.42 7.00
C PHE A 67 2.30 -13.30 6.09
N ALA A 68 3.14 -12.31 5.84
CA ALA A 68 2.83 -11.19 4.97
C ALA A 68 2.46 -11.63 3.54
N ARG A 69 3.18 -12.59 2.96
CA ARG A 69 2.92 -13.11 1.60
C ARG A 69 1.55 -13.77 1.45
N ARG A 70 0.99 -14.33 2.54
CA ARG A 70 -0.38 -14.86 2.57
C ARG A 70 -1.41 -13.79 2.94
N ALA A 71 -0.97 -12.71 3.57
CA ALA A 71 -1.82 -11.75 4.26
C ALA A 71 -2.05 -10.42 3.54
N MET A 72 -1.74 -10.27 2.25
CA MET A 72 -2.03 -9.05 1.48
C MET A 72 -0.95 -7.93 1.51
N ALA A 73 0.18 -8.11 2.18
CA ALA A 73 1.16 -7.07 2.41
C ALA A 73 2.60 -7.61 2.42
N ASP A 74 3.58 -6.73 2.55
CA ASP A 74 5.00 -7.07 2.49
C ASP A 74 5.55 -7.53 3.84
N LEU A 75 5.01 -6.99 4.94
CA LEU A 75 5.41 -7.29 6.31
C LEU A 75 4.18 -7.59 7.18
N ALA A 76 4.36 -8.43 8.20
CA ALA A 76 3.34 -8.65 9.22
C ALA A 76 3.97 -8.85 10.59
N PHE A 77 3.29 -8.37 11.63
CA PHE A 77 3.72 -8.56 13.02
C PHE A 77 2.54 -8.46 13.99
N LYS A 78 2.74 -8.97 15.21
CA LYS A 78 1.88 -8.69 16.36
C LYS A 78 2.63 -7.82 17.36
N ASP A 79 1.94 -6.86 17.93
CA ASP A 79 2.49 -6.09 19.03
C ASP A 79 2.28 -6.79 20.39
N VAL A 80 2.84 -6.20 21.43
CA VAL A 80 2.75 -6.74 22.81
C VAL A 80 1.33 -6.65 23.40
N ASP A 81 0.44 -5.88 22.79
CA ASP A 81 -0.97 -5.79 23.16
C ASP A 81 -1.84 -6.80 22.39
N GLY A 82 -1.23 -7.62 21.53
CA GLY A 82 -1.88 -8.67 20.74
C GLY A 82 -2.55 -8.15 19.45
N LEU A 83 -2.37 -6.88 19.10
CA LEU A 83 -2.87 -6.33 17.85
C LEU A 83 -2.05 -6.85 16.66
N TYR A 84 -2.72 -7.20 15.57
CA TYR A 84 -2.10 -7.74 14.37
C TYR A 84 -1.98 -6.68 13.28
N TYR A 85 -0.78 -6.54 12.76
CA TYR A 85 -0.45 -5.55 11.73
C TYR A 85 0.00 -6.24 10.45
N VAL A 86 -0.56 -5.82 9.33
CA VAL A 86 -0.01 -6.05 7.99
C VAL A 86 0.44 -4.71 7.42
N VAL A 87 1.65 -4.67 6.87
CA VAL A 87 2.27 -3.43 6.39
C VAL A 87 2.60 -3.59 4.92
N ASP A 88 2.02 -2.73 4.12
CA ASP A 88 2.27 -2.61 2.71
C ASP A 88 3.35 -1.52 2.50
N VAL A 89 4.52 -1.93 2.01
CA VAL A 89 5.67 -1.05 1.79
C VAL A 89 5.59 -0.45 0.39
N LYS A 90 5.58 0.86 0.31
CA LYS A 90 5.57 1.59 -0.95
C LYS A 90 6.75 2.54 -1.02
N THR A 91 7.49 2.45 -2.09
CA THR A 91 8.58 3.37 -2.39
C THR A 91 8.16 4.38 -3.45
N HIS A 92 8.57 5.62 -3.29
CA HIS A 92 8.31 6.69 -4.23
C HIS A 92 9.59 7.47 -4.53
N ARG A 93 10.05 7.39 -5.76
CA ARG A 93 11.21 8.15 -6.21
C ARG A 93 10.80 9.59 -6.52
N ALA A 94 11.51 10.56 -5.95
CA ALA A 94 11.11 11.98 -5.97
C ALA A 94 11.01 12.60 -7.37
N ASP A 95 11.77 12.08 -8.36
CA ASP A 95 11.70 12.51 -9.76
C ASP A 95 10.50 11.93 -10.54
N THR A 96 9.70 11.07 -9.92
CA THR A 96 8.50 10.50 -10.53
C THR A 96 7.36 11.50 -10.50
N LYS A 97 6.91 11.96 -11.67
CA LYS A 97 5.84 12.98 -11.77
C LYS A 97 4.49 12.49 -11.30
N PHE A 98 4.19 11.22 -11.52
CA PHE A 98 2.92 10.60 -11.17
C PHE A 98 3.11 9.12 -10.85
N ASN A 99 2.56 8.68 -9.73
CA ASN A 99 2.50 7.27 -9.35
C ASN A 99 1.21 7.00 -8.58
N MET A 100 0.50 5.95 -9.00
CA MET A 100 -0.77 5.50 -8.41
C MET A 100 -0.60 4.06 -7.92
N PRO A 101 0.02 3.85 -6.76
CA PRO A 101 0.27 2.50 -6.26
C PRO A 101 -1.02 1.82 -5.79
N ASN A 102 -1.16 0.56 -6.16
CA ASN A 102 -2.17 -0.32 -5.59
C ASN A 102 -1.79 -0.66 -4.15
N LEU A 103 -2.76 -0.66 -3.26
CA LEU A 103 -2.59 -1.09 -1.87
C LEU A 103 -3.15 -2.50 -1.68
N THR A 104 -4.47 -2.65 -1.73
CA THR A 104 -5.10 -3.94 -1.49
C THR A 104 -6.47 -4.03 -2.18
N SER A 105 -6.99 -5.25 -2.37
CA SER A 105 -8.35 -5.41 -2.87
C SER A 105 -9.37 -4.97 -1.82
N VAL A 106 -10.47 -4.38 -2.29
CA VAL A 106 -11.55 -3.88 -1.42
C VAL A 106 -12.15 -5.01 -0.56
N GLU A 107 -12.35 -6.19 -1.15
CA GLU A 107 -12.92 -7.33 -0.45
C GLU A 107 -12.00 -7.90 0.63
N ARG A 108 -10.69 -7.98 0.35
CA ARG A 108 -9.70 -8.43 1.35
C ARG A 108 -9.64 -7.48 2.53
N LEU A 109 -9.67 -6.18 2.27
CA LEU A 109 -9.63 -5.20 3.34
C LEU A 109 -10.90 -5.25 4.19
N ALA A 110 -12.08 -5.35 3.55
CA ALA A 110 -13.34 -5.47 4.26
C ALA A 110 -13.33 -6.66 5.23
N ARG A 111 -12.95 -7.85 4.75
CA ARG A 111 -12.81 -9.06 5.59
C ARG A 111 -11.74 -8.92 6.66
N PHE A 112 -10.64 -8.28 6.36
CA PHE A 112 -9.54 -8.08 7.30
C PHE A 112 -9.96 -7.22 8.50
N TYR A 113 -10.81 -6.24 8.26
CA TYR A 113 -11.34 -5.35 9.30
C TYR A 113 -12.64 -5.85 9.96
N GLU A 114 -13.09 -7.08 9.66
CA GLU A 114 -14.10 -7.78 10.47
C GLU A 114 -13.56 -8.11 11.87
N ASP A 115 -12.23 -8.23 12.01
CA ASP A 115 -11.53 -8.28 13.28
C ASP A 115 -10.94 -6.89 13.58
N ASP A 116 -11.44 -6.23 14.62
CA ASP A 116 -11.06 -4.87 14.99
C ASP A 116 -9.67 -4.78 15.66
N THR A 117 -9.04 -5.92 15.96
CA THR A 117 -7.64 -6.02 16.41
C THR A 117 -6.63 -5.92 15.27
N ASN A 118 -7.08 -6.05 14.02
CA ASN A 118 -6.24 -5.98 12.83
C ASN A 118 -5.98 -4.53 12.39
N TYR A 119 -4.76 -4.27 11.93
CA TYR A 119 -4.33 -2.99 11.35
C TYR A 119 -3.69 -3.20 9.98
N PHE A 120 -4.31 -2.66 8.94
CA PHE A 120 -3.66 -2.51 7.63
C PHE A 120 -2.92 -1.18 7.61
N ALA A 121 -1.59 -1.25 7.55
CA ALA A 121 -0.74 -0.08 7.56
C ALA A 121 0.01 0.08 6.24
N ILE A 122 0.36 1.31 5.91
CA ILE A 122 1.27 1.63 4.81
C ILE A 122 2.57 2.19 5.37
N LEU A 123 3.67 1.78 4.78
CA LEU A 123 4.99 2.36 5.00
C LEU A 123 5.46 2.97 3.69
N MET A 124 5.32 4.29 3.55
CA MET A 124 5.73 5.01 2.36
C MET A 124 7.10 5.64 2.53
N ILE A 125 8.00 5.36 1.59
CA ILE A 125 9.40 5.80 1.61
C ILE A 125 9.65 6.66 0.37
N GLY A 126 9.76 7.96 0.57
CA GLY A 126 10.16 8.92 -0.46
C GLY A 126 11.67 9.03 -0.54
N TYR A 127 12.25 8.74 -1.70
CA TYR A 127 13.70 8.67 -1.88
C TYR A 127 14.17 9.31 -3.20
N GLU A 128 15.44 9.66 -3.21
CA GLU A 128 16.22 10.03 -4.41
C GLU A 128 17.37 9.05 -4.58
N VAL A 129 17.91 8.96 -5.79
CA VAL A 129 19.10 8.16 -6.08
C VAL A 129 20.26 9.09 -6.39
N GLN A 130 21.34 8.98 -5.62
CA GLN A 130 22.60 9.68 -5.82
C GLN A 130 23.68 8.64 -6.10
N ALA A 131 24.08 8.52 -7.36
CA ALA A 131 24.94 7.44 -7.87
C ALA A 131 24.35 6.04 -7.57
N THR A 132 24.88 5.33 -6.59
CA THR A 132 24.41 3.99 -6.15
C THR A 132 23.81 4.02 -4.74
N LYS A 133 23.58 5.21 -4.21
CA LYS A 133 23.02 5.41 -2.88
C LYS A 133 21.57 5.87 -2.97
N ALA A 134 20.68 5.24 -2.21
CA ALA A 134 19.34 5.77 -1.95
C ALA A 134 19.41 6.79 -0.80
N VAL A 135 18.84 7.97 -1.01
CA VAL A 135 18.73 9.03 0.00
C VAL A 135 17.26 9.26 0.29
N VAL A 136 16.84 8.89 1.49
CA VAL A 136 15.44 9.01 1.93
C VAL A 136 15.20 10.40 2.49
N SER A 137 14.26 11.12 1.90
CA SER A 137 13.83 12.45 2.36
C SER A 137 12.68 12.34 3.35
N LYS A 138 11.72 11.46 3.10
CA LYS A 138 10.49 11.31 3.88
C LYS A 138 10.12 9.84 4.07
N VAL A 139 9.72 9.50 5.29
CA VAL A 139 9.04 8.24 5.61
C VAL A 139 7.70 8.58 6.23
N THR A 140 6.66 7.83 5.86
CA THR A 140 5.33 7.91 6.47
C THR A 140 4.88 6.51 6.81
N PHE A 141 4.63 6.25 8.09
CA PHE A 141 4.10 5.00 8.59
C PHE A 141 2.74 5.26 9.22
N ALA A 142 1.68 4.75 8.62
CA ALA A 142 0.33 5.08 9.08
C ALA A 142 -0.64 3.92 8.82
N PRO A 143 -1.67 3.72 9.66
CA PRO A 143 -2.75 2.83 9.34
C PRO A 143 -3.57 3.43 8.19
N LEU A 144 -4.18 2.59 7.39
CA LEU A 144 -4.88 3.01 6.17
C LEU A 144 -6.00 4.02 6.47
N GLU A 145 -6.67 3.87 7.60
CA GLU A 145 -7.71 4.80 8.03
C GLU A 145 -7.25 6.24 8.31
N PHE A 146 -5.93 6.46 8.43
CA PHE A 146 -5.42 7.83 8.51
C PHE A 146 -5.29 8.49 7.12
N LEU A 147 -5.43 7.74 6.03
CA LEU A 147 -5.54 8.31 4.69
C LEU A 147 -6.99 8.64 4.39
N GLY A 148 -7.27 9.91 4.14
CA GLY A 148 -8.61 10.34 3.74
C GLY A 148 -8.94 9.93 2.31
N TRP A 149 -10.23 9.77 2.02
CA TRP A 149 -10.71 9.44 0.66
C TRP A 149 -10.40 10.51 -0.39
N ASN A 150 -9.93 11.68 0.00
CA ASN A 150 -9.42 12.70 -0.91
C ASN A 150 -8.07 12.33 -1.56
N CYS A 151 -7.31 11.39 -0.98
CA CYS A 151 -6.06 10.89 -1.55
C CYS A 151 -6.12 9.40 -1.95
N LEU A 152 -7.28 8.75 -1.78
CA LEU A 152 -7.53 7.38 -2.18
C LEU A 152 -8.49 7.32 -3.38
N THR A 153 -8.42 6.24 -4.13
CA THR A 153 -9.35 5.94 -5.22
C THR A 153 -9.55 4.43 -5.35
N ILE A 154 -10.58 4.03 -6.08
CA ILE A 154 -10.84 2.63 -6.40
C ILE A 154 -10.53 2.38 -7.87
N GLY A 155 -9.53 1.54 -8.12
CA GLY A 155 -9.21 1.03 -9.45
C GLY A 155 -10.08 -0.17 -9.80
N ALA A 156 -10.41 -0.31 -11.09
CA ALA A 156 -11.31 -1.35 -11.63
C ALA A 156 -10.59 -2.70 -11.86
N LEU A 157 -9.60 -3.06 -11.06
CA LEU A 157 -8.95 -4.38 -11.09
C LEU A 157 -9.73 -5.37 -10.24
N GLY A 158 -10.17 -6.48 -10.84
CA GLY A 158 -11.00 -7.48 -10.16
C GLY A 158 -12.30 -6.86 -9.64
N TRP A 159 -12.59 -7.06 -8.36
CA TRP A 159 -13.76 -6.49 -7.68
C TRP A 159 -13.54 -5.08 -7.13
N GLY A 160 -12.42 -4.47 -7.44
CA GLY A 160 -11.97 -3.17 -6.97
C GLY A 160 -10.66 -3.27 -6.18
N GLN A 161 -9.81 -2.29 -6.41
CA GLN A 161 -8.49 -2.17 -5.78
C GLN A 161 -8.35 -0.79 -5.17
N ILE A 162 -8.08 -0.72 -3.87
CA ILE A 162 -7.75 0.55 -3.23
C ILE A 162 -6.38 0.99 -3.72
N GLN A 163 -6.30 2.23 -4.16
CA GLN A 163 -5.11 2.86 -4.71
C GLN A 163 -4.89 4.22 -4.04
N ILE A 164 -3.63 4.64 -3.94
CA ILE A 164 -3.32 6.04 -3.69
C ILE A 164 -3.48 6.78 -5.02
N ALA A 165 -4.32 7.81 -5.06
CA ALA A 165 -4.63 8.54 -6.30
C ALA A 165 -3.39 9.20 -6.92
N ASN A 166 -2.48 9.71 -6.08
CA ASN A 166 -1.15 10.19 -6.48
C ASN A 166 -0.23 10.21 -5.25
N SER A 167 0.85 9.44 -5.29
CA SER A 167 1.79 9.34 -4.18
C SER A 167 2.53 10.65 -3.83
N ASN A 168 2.48 11.67 -4.69
CA ASN A 168 3.00 12.99 -4.37
C ASN A 168 2.09 13.77 -3.39
N TYR A 169 0.80 13.39 -3.28
CA TYR A 169 -0.21 14.14 -2.52
C TYR A 169 -0.90 13.23 -1.51
N ILE A 170 -0.21 12.95 -0.40
CA ILE A 170 -0.75 12.14 0.69
C ILE A 170 -1.13 13.05 1.84
N SER A 171 -2.38 13.00 2.24
CA SER A 171 -2.92 13.71 3.40
C SER A 171 -3.17 12.72 4.53
N ILE A 172 -2.42 12.86 5.62
CA ILE A 172 -2.58 12.06 6.83
C ILE A 172 -3.46 12.82 7.82
N LYS A 173 -4.56 12.17 8.21
CA LYS A 173 -5.47 12.63 9.26
C LYS A 173 -5.22 11.80 10.52
N GLU A 174 -4.28 12.24 11.35
CA GLU A 174 -3.93 11.52 12.57
C GLU A 174 -5.13 11.32 13.48
N GLY A 175 -5.30 10.11 14.01
CA GLY A 175 -6.39 9.78 14.90
C GLY A 175 -7.76 9.69 14.25
N TYR A 176 -7.84 9.61 12.91
CA TYR A 176 -9.12 9.43 12.22
C TYR A 176 -9.79 8.11 12.64
N SER A 177 -11.08 8.18 12.93
CA SER A 177 -11.83 7.02 13.42
C SER A 177 -11.94 5.94 12.33
N ARG A 178 -11.48 4.72 12.63
CA ARG A 178 -11.66 3.56 11.76
C ARG A 178 -13.13 3.33 11.40
N LYS A 179 -14.03 3.39 12.40
CA LYS A 179 -15.46 3.24 12.15
C LYS A 179 -15.98 4.24 11.12
N LYS A 180 -15.58 5.51 11.24
CA LYS A 180 -15.97 6.55 10.27
C LYS A 180 -15.39 6.28 8.90
N TRP A 181 -14.09 5.91 8.84
CA TRP A 181 -13.41 5.59 7.60
C TRP A 181 -14.05 4.39 6.89
N MET A 182 -14.44 3.34 7.63
CA MET A 182 -15.09 2.15 7.06
C MET A 182 -16.50 2.45 6.55
N ILE A 183 -17.25 3.35 7.19
CA ILE A 183 -18.54 3.80 6.66
C ILE A 183 -18.33 4.55 5.35
N GLU A 184 -17.39 5.49 5.29
CA GLU A 184 -17.04 6.21 4.06
C GLU A 184 -16.55 5.23 2.96
N PHE A 185 -15.80 4.20 3.33
CA PHE A 185 -15.40 3.13 2.40
C PHE A 185 -16.61 2.43 1.79
N CYS A 186 -17.58 2.05 2.60
CA CYS A 186 -18.82 1.45 2.11
C CYS A 186 -19.56 2.39 1.15
N ASP A 187 -19.68 3.67 1.49
CA ASP A 187 -20.32 4.67 0.63
C ASP A 187 -19.61 4.78 -0.73
N VAL A 188 -18.28 4.83 -0.74
CA VAL A 188 -17.48 4.83 -1.97
C VAL A 188 -17.75 3.57 -2.80
N MET A 189 -17.87 2.40 -2.18
CA MET A 189 -18.12 1.14 -2.90
C MET A 189 -19.55 1.06 -3.44
N LEU A 190 -20.55 1.59 -2.70
CA LEU A 190 -21.93 1.68 -3.15
C LEU A 190 -22.10 2.62 -4.36
N GLU A 191 -21.20 3.60 -4.52
CA GLU A 191 -21.14 4.42 -5.74
C GLU A 191 -20.32 3.78 -6.88
N PHE A 192 -19.28 3.03 -6.54
CA PHE A 192 -18.36 2.42 -7.51
C PHE A 192 -19.04 1.28 -8.30
N TYR A 193 -19.69 0.33 -7.61
CA TYR A 193 -20.22 -0.85 -8.27
C TYR A 193 -21.32 -0.59 -9.30
N PRO A 194 -22.28 0.32 -9.12
CA PRO A 194 -23.26 0.62 -10.18
C PRO A 194 -22.59 1.15 -11.45
N LYS A 195 -21.51 1.96 -11.32
CA LYS A 195 -20.75 2.45 -12.46
C LYS A 195 -20.00 1.32 -13.19
N GLU A 196 -19.47 0.35 -12.45
CA GLU A 196 -18.80 -0.82 -13.05
C GLU A 196 -19.79 -1.77 -13.72
N ILE A 197 -20.99 -1.99 -13.16
CA ILE A 197 -22.07 -2.77 -13.79
C ILE A 197 -22.46 -2.16 -15.13
N ALA A 198 -22.61 -0.85 -15.20
CA ALA A 198 -22.92 -0.15 -16.46
C ALA A 198 -21.81 -0.39 -17.51
N LYS A 199 -20.53 -0.25 -17.13
CA LYS A 199 -19.39 -0.51 -18.01
C LYS A 199 -19.34 -1.96 -18.48
N ILE A 200 -19.69 -2.92 -17.61
CA ILE A 200 -19.76 -4.36 -17.97
C ILE A 200 -20.83 -4.58 -19.03
N GLY A 201 -22.01 -3.96 -18.89
CA GLY A 201 -23.08 -3.99 -19.90
C GLY A 201 -22.61 -3.52 -21.28
N ASP A 202 -21.87 -2.41 -21.34
CA ASP A 202 -21.30 -1.92 -22.60
C ASP A 202 -20.24 -2.85 -23.19
N ARG A 203 -19.41 -3.46 -22.36
CA ARG A 203 -18.44 -4.48 -22.79
C ARG A 203 -19.11 -5.72 -23.38
N ILE A 204 -20.20 -6.19 -22.78
CA ILE A 204 -20.99 -7.31 -23.32
C ILE A 204 -21.47 -6.99 -24.73
N LYS A 205 -22.14 -5.85 -24.92
CA LYS A 205 -22.60 -5.38 -26.26
C LYS A 205 -21.45 -5.30 -27.26
N ARG A 206 -20.27 -4.81 -26.81
CA ARG A 206 -19.09 -4.74 -27.66
C ARG A 206 -18.65 -6.13 -28.13
N PHE A 207 -18.61 -7.14 -27.26
CA PHE A 207 -18.20 -8.49 -27.63
C PHE A 207 -19.24 -9.21 -28.48
N GLU A 208 -20.53 -8.94 -28.30
CA GLU A 208 -21.59 -9.41 -29.20
C GLU A 208 -21.37 -8.88 -30.62
N ALA A 209 -21.07 -7.57 -30.76
CA ALA A 209 -20.75 -6.98 -32.06
C ALA A 209 -19.47 -7.56 -32.68
N VAL A 210 -18.41 -7.78 -31.87
CA VAL A 210 -17.17 -8.42 -32.32
C VAL A 210 -17.45 -9.86 -32.80
N LYS A 211 -18.25 -10.63 -32.06
CA LYS A 211 -18.65 -12.00 -32.45
C LYS A 211 -19.38 -11.98 -33.80
N THR A 212 -20.38 -11.10 -33.94
CA THR A 212 -21.13 -10.94 -35.18
C THR A 212 -20.22 -10.62 -36.36
N PHE A 213 -19.28 -9.68 -36.17
CA PHE A 213 -18.28 -9.33 -37.19
C PHE A 213 -17.46 -10.54 -37.65
N TRP A 214 -16.95 -11.35 -36.71
CA TRP A 214 -16.12 -12.50 -37.05
C TRP A 214 -16.91 -13.65 -37.68
N LEU A 215 -18.21 -13.81 -37.37
CA LEU A 215 -19.06 -14.78 -38.03
C LEU A 215 -19.29 -14.49 -39.54
N THR A 216 -19.03 -13.27 -39.98
CA THR A 216 -19.11 -12.90 -41.42
C THR A 216 -17.80 -13.15 -42.17
N LYS A 217 -16.72 -13.54 -41.50
CA LYS A 217 -15.42 -13.81 -42.14
C LYS A 217 -15.37 -15.24 -42.67
N PRO A 218 -14.72 -15.48 -43.83
CA PRO A 218 -14.47 -16.84 -44.30
C PRO A 218 -13.58 -17.58 -43.28
N ASN A 219 -13.78 -18.88 -43.19
CA ASN A 219 -12.79 -19.76 -42.52
C ASN A 219 -11.56 -19.86 -43.44
N ASP A 220 -10.37 -19.56 -42.91
CA ASP A 220 -9.11 -19.75 -43.61
C ASP A 220 -8.83 -21.23 -43.84
#